data_0eb4c9cbdf9c90a7c83599d175f179b2
#
_entry.id   0eb4c9cbdf9c90a7c83599d175f179b2
#
_cell.length_a   1.000
_cell.length_b   1.000
_cell.length_c   1.000
_cell.angle_alpha   90.00
_cell.angle_beta   90.00
_cell.angle_gamma   90.00
#
_symmetry.space_group_name_H-M   'P 1'
#
loop_
_entity.id
_entity.type
_entity.pdbx_description
1 polymer ?
#
loop_
_entity_poly.entity_id
_entity_poly.type
_entity_poly.pdbx_seq_one_letter_code
_entity_poly.pdbx_strand_id
1 'polypeptide(L)'
;MKKALSAAMAVGMTAVMLAGGGSSASSAAESTAPAEGTSAAASTEATAESVVSAPTALSFVFADGDDTFKTQMNKIVDDFNAANPDITITIEPGDGGSYSEFLKTKDSVGEFPDMMEMRDTAMYVRAGKVAPLSDDVKALFTSTVDFDGVTYTAPFSGANTMGIMYNKKYFADNGLEIPKTWDEFITLCQTIKDKGDMSPLVVGGSDVWHIGFLYDLCYANDVLESDPDFIEECYKGEKDFSDANYQKAVTDLAEVLSFAQDGWASTPDAQITTFFVNDMSAMMFSGTHMFSQINEAAPDFEYGWFAVPDRDGKVNLLGGGTAGGWALSAEAAKDPDKQAAFDAFCKYFFSSDVYGAYCEAMAAIPTTVETPKMNSSEQFQAVLDALSAADYTHLMWNQEVGNRELPPDFRNFTYKTCIEVAQGSRDVASASSELQKTWNVALQSFNPTTGLGVE
;
A
#
# COMPACT_ATOMS: atom_id res chain seq x y z
N MET A 1 -10.67 51.49 10.08
CA MET A 1 -11.99 51.71 10.77
C MET A 1 -12.56 50.32 10.99
N LYS A 2 -12.47 49.80 12.24
CA LYS A 2 -13.57 49.52 13.18
C LYS A 2 -14.65 48.58 12.55
N LYS A 3 -15.03 47.41 13.09
CA LYS A 3 -15.08 46.88 14.45
C LYS A 3 -15.28 45.37 14.42
N ALA A 4 -14.74 44.72 15.41
CA ALA A 4 -15.01 43.36 15.85
C ALA A 4 -16.46 43.17 16.34
N LEU A 5 -16.98 41.95 16.32
CA LEU A 5 -17.93 41.50 17.34
C LEU A 5 -17.70 40.03 17.66
N SER A 6 -17.24 39.79 18.87
CA SER A 6 -17.25 38.52 19.57
C SER A 6 -18.65 38.25 20.13
N ALA A 7 -19.07 36.98 20.19
CA ALA A 7 -20.08 36.55 21.16
C ALA A 7 -19.72 35.11 21.61
N ALA A 8 -19.26 35.04 22.83
CA ALA A 8 -19.18 33.79 23.62
C ALA A 8 -20.54 33.51 24.24
N MET A 9 -20.94 32.26 24.35
CA MET A 9 -21.93 31.81 25.34
C MET A 9 -21.45 30.46 25.92
N ALA A 10 -21.18 30.54 27.20
CA ALA A 10 -20.97 29.44 28.13
C ALA A 10 -22.26 29.13 28.88
N VAL A 11 -22.21 28.03 29.65
CA VAL A 11 -23.13 27.59 30.73
C VAL A 11 -24.19 26.56 30.27
N GLY A 12 -24.36 25.38 30.87
CA GLY A 12 -24.21 25.03 32.27
C GLY A 12 -24.31 23.53 32.52
N MET A 13 -23.57 23.14 33.52
CA MET A 13 -23.68 21.86 34.23
C MET A 13 -25.03 21.75 34.96
N THR A 14 -25.58 20.53 35.00
CA THR A 14 -26.41 20.12 36.13
C THR A 14 -26.18 18.65 36.44
N ALA A 15 -25.55 18.41 37.57
CA ALA A 15 -25.49 17.14 38.24
C ALA A 15 -26.78 16.89 39.02
N VAL A 16 -27.33 15.69 38.95
CA VAL A 16 -28.29 15.21 39.94
C VAL A 16 -27.86 13.85 40.42
N MET A 17 -27.34 13.81 41.65
CA MET A 17 -27.31 12.61 42.47
C MET A 17 -28.67 12.46 43.16
N LEU A 18 -29.18 11.24 43.21
CA LEU A 18 -30.03 10.80 44.30
C LEU A 18 -29.84 9.31 44.54
N ALA A 19 -29.56 9.04 45.83
CA ALA A 19 -29.35 7.76 46.44
C ALA A 19 -30.68 7.16 46.96
N GLY A 20 -30.64 5.89 47.23
CA GLY A 20 -31.62 5.13 48.05
C GLY A 20 -31.81 3.75 47.48
N GLY A 21 -31.50 2.65 48.04
CA GLY A 21 -31.49 2.20 49.42
C GLY A 21 -32.65 1.20 49.62
N GLY A 22 -32.36 -0.08 49.93
CA GLY A 22 -33.38 -0.95 50.40
C GLY A 22 -33.13 -2.48 50.22
N SER A 23 -32.74 -3.09 51.30
CA SER A 23 -32.49 -4.51 51.57
C SER A 23 -33.77 -5.38 51.58
N SER A 24 -33.57 -6.65 51.44
CA SER A 24 -33.88 -7.81 52.33
C SER A 24 -34.16 -9.04 51.50
N ALA A 25 -33.41 -10.09 51.61
CA ALA A 25 -33.29 -11.15 52.61
C ALA A 25 -34.29 -12.33 52.43
N SER A 26 -33.69 -13.54 52.39
CA SER A 26 -34.18 -14.82 52.90
C SER A 26 -35.12 -15.63 51.96
N SER A 27 -34.87 -16.88 51.63
CA SER A 27 -34.60 -18.01 52.53
C SER A 27 -34.20 -19.28 51.78
N ALA A 28 -33.49 -20.12 52.49
CA ALA A 28 -32.96 -21.42 52.11
C ALA A 28 -34.05 -22.50 52.01
N ALA A 29 -33.78 -23.54 51.20
CA ALA A 29 -34.17 -24.91 51.51
C ALA A 29 -33.15 -25.89 50.89
N GLU A 30 -32.60 -26.72 51.74
CA GLU A 30 -31.77 -27.89 51.48
C GLU A 30 -32.54 -28.98 50.73
N SER A 31 -31.83 -29.78 49.91
CA SER A 31 -31.93 -31.23 49.89
C SER A 31 -30.82 -31.91 49.12
N THR A 32 -29.94 -32.53 49.84
CA THR A 32 -29.25 -33.84 49.67
C THR A 32 -28.73 -34.25 48.29
N ALA A 33 -27.40 -34.49 48.33
CA ALA A 33 -26.59 -35.27 47.41
C ALA A 33 -26.95 -36.78 47.40
N PRO A 34 -26.45 -37.59 46.41
CA PRO A 34 -25.16 -38.21 46.65
C PRO A 34 -24.16 -38.11 45.47
N ALA A 35 -22.91 -38.28 45.88
CA ALA A 35 -21.71 -38.31 45.07
C ALA A 35 -21.56 -39.60 44.25
N GLU A 36 -20.92 -39.46 43.07
CA GLU A 36 -19.94 -40.39 42.50
C GLU A 36 -19.30 -39.64 41.33
N GLY A 37 -18.11 -39.31 41.39
CA GLY A 37 -16.98 -40.14 41.08
C GLY A 37 -16.31 -39.66 39.81
N THR A 38 -15.16 -39.02 39.99
CA THR A 38 -13.96 -39.11 39.16
C THR A 38 -13.78 -38.33 37.89
N SER A 39 -12.69 -37.82 37.93
CA SER A 39 -11.66 -37.45 36.92
C SER A 39 -11.53 -35.96 36.70
N ALA A 40 -10.76 -35.34 37.55
CA ALA A 40 -10.03 -34.12 37.22
C ALA A 40 -9.08 -34.46 36.07
N ALA A 41 -9.49 -34.15 34.85
CA ALA A 41 -8.52 -33.93 33.79
C ALA A 41 -7.79 -32.65 34.19
N ALA A 42 -6.60 -32.79 34.70
CA ALA A 42 -5.63 -31.69 34.75
C ALA A 42 -5.41 -31.22 33.28
N SER A 43 -5.99 -30.08 32.94
CA SER A 43 -5.51 -29.32 31.85
C SER A 43 -4.08 -28.93 32.21
N THR A 44 -3.11 -29.67 31.72
CA THR A 44 -1.76 -29.17 31.57
C THR A 44 -1.86 -27.95 30.59
N GLU A 45 -1.96 -26.76 31.18
CA GLU A 45 -1.48 -25.57 30.48
C GLU A 45 -0.03 -25.91 30.14
N ALA A 46 0.22 -26.22 28.88
CA ALA A 46 1.54 -26.18 28.29
C ALA A 46 1.93 -24.69 28.38
N THR A 47 2.71 -24.34 29.39
CA THR A 47 3.45 -23.09 29.38
C THR A 47 4.31 -23.16 28.13
N ALA A 48 3.95 -22.40 27.09
CA ALA A 48 4.79 -22.22 25.95
C ALA A 48 6.12 -21.69 26.50
N GLU A 49 7.21 -22.39 26.18
CA GLU A 49 8.55 -21.96 26.58
C GLU A 49 8.79 -20.58 25.97
N SER A 50 9.18 -19.59 26.81
CA SER A 50 9.42 -18.23 26.33
C SER A 50 10.47 -18.23 25.22
N VAL A 51 10.22 -17.53 24.13
CA VAL A 51 11.15 -17.42 23.00
C VAL A 51 12.35 -16.49 23.32
N VAL A 52 12.26 -15.72 24.40
CA VAL A 52 13.33 -14.82 24.90
C VAL A 52 13.89 -15.34 26.22
N SER A 53 15.19 -15.09 26.46
CA SER A 53 15.87 -15.55 27.68
C SER A 53 15.65 -14.63 28.88
N ALA A 54 15.22 -13.39 28.64
CA ALA A 54 14.90 -12.38 29.66
C ALA A 54 13.75 -11.46 29.16
N PRO A 55 13.01 -10.77 30.07
CA PRO A 55 12.01 -9.79 29.68
C PRO A 55 12.59 -8.76 28.69
N THR A 56 12.00 -8.69 27.50
CA THR A 56 12.52 -7.93 26.35
C THR A 56 11.52 -6.87 25.91
N ALA A 57 12.02 -5.64 25.70
CA ALA A 57 11.21 -4.53 25.20
C ALA A 57 11.71 -4.09 23.81
N LEU A 58 10.74 -3.78 22.92
CA LEU A 58 10.98 -3.23 21.59
C LEU A 58 10.17 -1.94 21.41
N SER A 59 10.82 -0.89 20.93
CA SER A 59 10.13 0.27 20.38
C SER A 59 9.67 -0.01 18.94
N PHE A 60 8.46 0.44 18.59
CA PHE A 60 7.87 0.24 17.28
C PHE A 60 7.30 1.53 16.72
N VAL A 61 7.71 1.89 15.51
CA VAL A 61 7.16 3.03 14.78
C VAL A 61 6.62 2.61 13.42
N PHE A 62 5.53 3.24 13.02
CA PHE A 62 4.93 3.11 11.69
C PHE A 62 4.23 4.42 11.32
N ALA A 63 3.86 4.57 10.04
CA ALA A 63 3.11 5.73 9.58
C ALA A 63 1.72 5.79 10.21
N ASP A 64 1.34 6.92 10.78
CA ASP A 64 0.10 7.07 11.55
C ASP A 64 -0.99 7.91 10.86
N GLY A 65 -0.86 8.11 9.53
CA GLY A 65 -1.79 8.91 8.73
C GLY A 65 -3.14 8.25 8.40
N ASP A 66 -3.31 6.96 8.69
CA ASP A 66 -4.54 6.19 8.45
C ASP A 66 -5.10 5.66 9.78
N ASP A 67 -6.30 6.11 10.16
CA ASP A 67 -6.91 5.73 11.44
C ASP A 67 -7.29 4.22 11.48
N THR A 68 -7.65 3.62 10.35
CA THR A 68 -7.95 2.19 10.25
C THR A 68 -6.68 1.38 10.48
N PHE A 69 -5.59 1.74 9.80
CA PHE A 69 -4.28 1.11 9.98
C PHE A 69 -3.81 1.22 11.44
N LYS A 70 -3.86 2.42 12.00
CA LYS A 70 -3.49 2.67 13.40
C LYS A 70 -4.31 1.81 14.38
N THR A 71 -5.62 1.73 14.18
CA THR A 71 -6.52 0.93 15.02
C THR A 71 -6.18 -0.56 14.93
N GLN A 72 -5.94 -1.07 13.73
CA GLN A 72 -5.55 -2.48 13.53
C GLN A 72 -4.18 -2.76 14.18
N MET A 73 -3.19 -1.90 13.98
CA MET A 73 -1.85 -2.12 14.53
C MET A 73 -1.84 -2.06 16.06
N ASN A 74 -2.55 -1.10 16.68
CA ASN A 74 -2.67 -1.05 18.15
C ASN A 74 -3.28 -2.34 18.68
N LYS A 75 -4.37 -2.82 18.07
CA LYS A 75 -5.01 -4.07 18.47
C LYS A 75 -4.07 -5.26 18.35
N ILE A 76 -3.36 -5.40 17.22
CA ILE A 76 -2.43 -6.51 16.98
C ILE A 76 -1.30 -6.52 18.01
N VAL A 77 -0.74 -5.35 18.31
CA VAL A 77 0.35 -5.21 19.30
C VAL A 77 -0.15 -5.50 20.71
N ASP A 78 -1.33 -5.00 21.10
CA ASP A 78 -1.94 -5.28 22.41
C ASP A 78 -2.20 -6.78 22.59
N ASP A 79 -2.79 -7.45 21.60
CA ASP A 79 -3.05 -8.87 21.62
C ASP A 79 -1.74 -9.69 21.67
N PHE A 80 -0.72 -9.28 20.91
CA PHE A 80 0.60 -9.91 20.95
C PHE A 80 1.25 -9.80 22.33
N ASN A 81 1.26 -8.61 22.92
CA ASN A 81 1.81 -8.36 24.26
C ASN A 81 1.09 -9.19 25.33
N ALA A 82 -0.25 -9.30 25.22
CA ALA A 82 -1.04 -10.11 26.14
C ALA A 82 -0.72 -11.62 26.02
N ALA A 83 -0.41 -12.09 24.81
CA ALA A 83 -0.07 -13.49 24.54
C ALA A 83 1.40 -13.83 24.90
N ASN A 84 2.28 -12.84 24.99
CA ASN A 84 3.73 -13.01 25.19
C ASN A 84 4.21 -12.15 26.37
N PRO A 85 3.96 -12.55 27.64
CA PRO A 85 4.20 -11.69 28.82
C PRO A 85 5.66 -11.30 29.03
N ASP A 86 6.60 -12.03 28.44
CA ASP A 86 8.03 -11.72 28.51
C ASP A 86 8.51 -10.77 27.40
N ILE A 87 7.62 -10.37 26.47
CA ILE A 87 7.90 -9.44 25.40
C ILE A 87 6.97 -8.23 25.52
N THR A 88 7.51 -7.04 25.43
CA THR A 88 6.73 -5.79 25.40
C THR A 88 7.07 -4.98 24.16
N ILE A 89 6.14 -4.87 23.24
CA ILE A 89 6.25 -3.95 22.10
C ILE A 89 5.50 -2.67 22.47
N THR A 90 6.19 -1.53 22.37
CA THR A 90 5.63 -0.20 22.63
C THR A 90 5.58 0.58 21.34
N ILE A 91 4.36 0.93 20.89
CA ILE A 91 4.18 1.82 19.73
C ILE A 91 4.52 3.25 20.14
N GLU A 92 5.44 3.87 19.42
CA GLU A 92 5.76 5.28 19.56
C GLU A 92 4.90 6.09 18.58
N PRO A 93 4.24 7.16 19.02
CA PRO A 93 3.40 7.96 18.15
C PRO A 93 4.26 8.70 17.11
N GLY A 94 3.74 8.77 15.89
CA GLY A 94 4.28 9.65 14.85
C GLY A 94 4.09 11.13 15.20
N ASP A 95 4.71 12.01 14.42
CA ASP A 95 4.61 13.47 14.61
C ASP A 95 3.48 14.11 13.77
N GLY A 96 2.69 13.29 13.07
CA GLY A 96 1.60 13.73 12.18
C GLY A 96 2.08 14.35 10.86
N GLY A 97 3.39 14.32 10.59
CA GLY A 97 4.02 14.80 9.36
C GLY A 97 4.38 13.69 8.39
N SER A 98 5.41 13.93 7.58
CA SER A 98 5.97 12.92 6.68
C SER A 98 6.67 11.82 7.48
N TYR A 99 6.21 10.59 7.34
CA TYR A 99 6.82 9.44 8.03
C TYR A 99 8.32 9.26 7.69
N SER A 100 8.70 9.45 6.44
CA SER A 100 10.12 9.39 6.04
C SER A 100 10.97 10.45 6.73
N GLU A 101 10.45 11.68 6.89
CA GLU A 101 11.17 12.74 7.61
C GLU A 101 11.19 12.51 9.11
N PHE A 102 10.13 11.96 9.68
CA PHE A 102 10.07 11.53 11.08
C PHE A 102 11.15 10.48 11.37
N LEU A 103 11.25 9.43 10.56
CA LEU A 103 12.25 8.38 10.75
C LEU A 103 13.69 8.89 10.57
N LYS A 104 13.94 9.78 9.59
CA LYS A 104 15.24 10.47 9.43
C LYS A 104 15.59 11.34 10.65
N THR A 105 14.60 12.03 11.22
CA THR A 105 14.79 12.85 12.41
C THR A 105 15.21 11.98 13.60
N LYS A 106 14.51 10.88 13.83
CA LYS A 106 14.88 9.90 14.88
C LYS A 106 16.30 9.36 14.69
N ASP A 107 16.66 9.01 13.45
CA ASP A 107 18.02 8.55 13.14
C ASP A 107 19.07 9.61 13.42
N SER A 108 18.80 10.87 13.08
CA SER A 108 19.74 11.98 13.23
C SER A 108 20.05 12.32 14.68
N VAL A 109 19.11 12.05 15.61
CA VAL A 109 19.30 12.28 17.05
C VAL A 109 19.71 11.02 17.82
N GLY A 110 19.90 9.90 17.12
CA GLY A 110 20.32 8.62 17.73
C GLY A 110 19.19 7.86 18.42
N GLU A 111 17.94 8.16 18.10
CA GLU A 111 16.74 7.52 18.64
C GLU A 111 16.07 6.61 17.59
N PHE A 112 16.88 5.95 16.74
CA PHE A 112 16.34 5.04 15.73
C PHE A 112 15.60 3.88 16.43
N PRO A 113 14.35 3.57 16.01
CA PRO A 113 13.53 2.58 16.71
C PRO A 113 14.11 1.17 16.61
N ASP A 114 13.70 0.28 17.52
CA ASP A 114 14.08 -1.13 17.45
C ASP A 114 13.43 -1.81 16.22
N MET A 115 12.13 -1.65 16.04
CA MET A 115 11.41 -2.13 14.87
C MET A 115 10.56 -1.03 14.23
N MET A 116 10.31 -1.15 12.92
CA MET A 116 9.65 -0.08 12.17
C MET A 116 8.96 -0.58 10.90
N GLU A 117 8.02 0.22 10.44
CA GLU A 117 7.60 0.18 9.04
C GLU A 117 8.72 0.78 8.18
N MET A 118 9.30 -0.02 7.31
CA MET A 118 10.35 0.45 6.40
C MET A 118 9.75 0.76 5.04
N ARG A 119 10.00 1.98 4.53
CA ARG A 119 9.56 2.44 3.20
C ARG A 119 10.75 2.83 2.32
N ASP A 120 11.77 3.45 2.89
CA ASP A 120 12.98 3.87 2.18
C ASP A 120 14.10 2.82 2.34
N THR A 121 13.77 1.55 2.09
CA THR A 121 14.59 0.38 2.45
C THR A 121 15.99 0.46 1.87
N ALA A 122 16.14 0.78 0.58
CA ALA A 122 17.44 0.88 -0.07
C ALA A 122 18.39 1.86 0.64
N MET A 123 17.89 3.01 1.05
CA MET A 123 18.66 4.03 1.77
C MET A 123 19.17 3.49 3.12
N TYR A 124 18.27 2.89 3.93
CA TYR A 124 18.64 2.39 5.26
C TYR A 124 19.49 1.12 5.20
N VAL A 125 19.31 0.26 4.19
CA VAL A 125 20.18 -0.90 3.94
C VAL A 125 21.61 -0.43 3.62
N ARG A 126 21.78 0.52 2.68
CA ARG A 126 23.10 1.08 2.35
C ARG A 126 23.76 1.79 3.54
N ALA A 127 22.97 2.42 4.39
CA ALA A 127 23.45 3.05 5.63
C ALA A 127 23.76 2.03 6.76
N GLY A 128 23.51 0.73 6.55
CA GLY A 128 23.72 -0.32 7.55
C GLY A 128 22.82 -0.17 8.79
N LYS A 129 21.62 0.39 8.63
CA LYS A 129 20.70 0.70 9.74
C LYS A 129 19.69 -0.39 10.03
N VAL A 130 19.44 -1.28 9.09
CA VAL A 130 18.49 -2.41 9.20
C VAL A 130 19.20 -3.74 9.16
N ALA A 131 18.67 -4.71 9.88
CA ALA A 131 19.19 -6.07 9.95
C ALA A 131 18.53 -6.96 8.88
N PRO A 132 19.25 -7.98 8.37
CA PRO A 132 18.64 -9.04 7.57
C PRO A 132 17.51 -9.74 8.34
N LEU A 133 16.48 -10.16 7.63
CA LEU A 133 15.49 -11.08 8.19
C LEU A 133 16.14 -12.43 8.51
N SER A 134 15.63 -13.08 9.56
CA SER A 134 15.96 -14.50 9.78
C SER A 134 15.37 -15.39 8.68
N ASP A 135 15.99 -16.55 8.45
CA ASP A 135 15.48 -17.52 7.47
C ASP A 135 14.06 -17.97 7.79
N ASP A 136 13.72 -18.09 9.06
CA ASP A 136 12.37 -18.45 9.53
C ASP A 136 11.32 -17.41 9.15
N VAL A 137 11.65 -16.13 9.28
CA VAL A 137 10.73 -15.04 8.89
C VAL A 137 10.67 -14.93 7.37
N LYS A 138 11.79 -15.01 6.67
CA LYS A 138 11.82 -15.00 5.20
C LYS A 138 10.97 -16.11 4.59
N ALA A 139 10.96 -17.30 5.19
CA ALA A 139 10.19 -18.46 4.72
C ALA A 139 8.65 -18.27 4.80
N LEU A 140 8.17 -17.24 5.48
CA LEU A 140 6.73 -16.93 5.54
C LEU A 140 6.18 -16.38 4.20
N PHE A 141 7.03 -15.88 3.30
CA PHE A 141 6.62 -15.10 2.15
C PHE A 141 6.76 -15.85 0.82
N THR A 142 5.82 -15.60 -0.09
CA THR A 142 5.86 -16.14 -1.46
C THR A 142 6.96 -15.49 -2.30
N SER A 143 7.23 -14.20 -2.05
CA SER A 143 8.30 -13.45 -2.69
C SER A 143 8.76 -12.32 -1.77
N THR A 144 10.02 -11.95 -1.87
CA THR A 144 10.62 -10.82 -1.16
C THR A 144 11.44 -9.98 -2.13
N VAL A 145 11.65 -8.71 -1.78
CA VAL A 145 12.60 -7.85 -2.50
C VAL A 145 13.93 -7.94 -1.77
N ASP A 146 14.94 -8.44 -2.47
CA ASP A 146 16.27 -8.64 -1.92
C ASP A 146 17.24 -7.54 -2.37
N PHE A 147 18.10 -7.11 -1.46
CA PHE A 147 19.21 -6.20 -1.73
C PHE A 147 20.51 -7.01 -1.70
N ASP A 148 21.17 -7.14 -2.84
CA ASP A 148 22.37 -8.00 -3.00
C ASP A 148 22.16 -9.45 -2.50
N GLY A 149 20.97 -10.00 -2.74
CA GLY A 149 20.60 -11.35 -2.33
C GLY A 149 20.19 -11.49 -0.86
N VAL A 150 20.03 -10.38 -0.14
CA VAL A 150 19.64 -10.36 1.28
C VAL A 150 18.29 -9.64 1.45
N THR A 151 17.38 -10.28 2.18
CA THR A 151 16.07 -9.72 2.53
C THR A 151 16.14 -8.97 3.86
N TYR A 152 15.59 -7.76 3.93
CA TYR A 152 15.62 -6.89 5.11
C TYR A 152 14.24 -6.54 5.65
N THR A 153 13.19 -6.75 4.89
CA THR A 153 11.82 -6.36 5.26
C THR A 153 10.85 -7.52 5.14
N ALA A 154 9.94 -7.62 6.10
CA ALA A 154 8.81 -8.54 6.09
C ALA A 154 7.60 -7.82 5.48
N PRO A 155 7.25 -8.08 4.21
CA PRO A 155 6.23 -7.31 3.49
C PRO A 155 4.83 -7.63 4.02
N PHE A 156 4.19 -6.66 4.67
CA PHE A 156 2.82 -6.83 5.23
C PHE A 156 1.70 -6.60 4.21
N SER A 157 2.03 -6.16 3.01
CA SER A 157 1.13 -6.08 1.86
C SER A 157 1.96 -6.27 0.59
N GLY A 158 1.39 -6.92 -0.40
CA GLY A 158 1.87 -6.84 -1.77
C GLY A 158 1.72 -5.42 -2.32
N ALA A 159 2.24 -5.16 -3.51
CA ALA A 159 2.05 -3.89 -4.18
C ALA A 159 0.55 -3.63 -4.38
N ASN A 160 0.12 -2.38 -4.16
CA ASN A 160 -1.24 -1.98 -4.50
C ASN A 160 -1.50 -2.24 -5.99
N THR A 161 -2.39 -3.19 -6.28
CA THR A 161 -2.70 -3.53 -7.66
C THR A 161 -3.57 -2.45 -8.27
N MET A 162 -3.12 -1.91 -9.39
CA MET A 162 -3.82 -0.86 -10.13
C MET A 162 -4.78 -1.47 -11.15
N GLY A 163 -5.92 -0.81 -11.33
CA GLY A 163 -6.92 -1.21 -12.29
C GLY A 163 -8.08 -0.23 -12.36
N ILE A 164 -9.12 -0.60 -13.06
CA ILE A 164 -10.32 0.21 -13.24
C ILE A 164 -11.40 -0.21 -12.25
N MET A 165 -11.81 0.70 -11.38
CA MET A 165 -13.10 0.63 -10.72
C MET A 165 -14.17 1.22 -11.66
N TYR A 166 -15.27 0.51 -11.86
CA TYR A 166 -16.34 0.95 -12.77
C TYR A 166 -17.71 0.92 -12.09
N ASN A 167 -18.57 1.86 -12.45
CA ASN A 167 -19.95 1.94 -11.98
C ASN A 167 -20.79 0.84 -12.61
N LYS A 168 -21.13 -0.21 -11.84
CA LYS A 168 -21.89 -1.38 -12.31
C LYS A 168 -23.26 -0.99 -12.91
N LYS A 169 -23.94 -0.07 -12.22
CA LYS A 169 -25.25 0.39 -12.68
C LYS A 169 -25.16 1.08 -14.04
N TYR A 170 -24.19 2.00 -14.20
CA TYR A 170 -23.99 2.70 -15.47
C TYR A 170 -23.65 1.72 -16.61
N PHE A 171 -22.78 0.74 -16.37
CA PHE A 171 -22.46 -0.28 -17.35
C PHE A 171 -23.68 -1.11 -17.76
N ALA A 172 -24.46 -1.58 -16.78
CA ALA A 172 -25.68 -2.35 -17.04
C ALA A 172 -26.73 -1.56 -17.81
N ASP A 173 -27.02 -0.33 -17.40
CA ASP A 173 -28.01 0.55 -18.03
C ASP A 173 -27.65 0.89 -19.50
N ASN A 174 -26.35 0.87 -19.82
CA ASN A 174 -25.84 1.24 -21.13
C ASN A 174 -25.36 0.03 -21.96
N GLY A 175 -25.47 -1.20 -21.44
CA GLY A 175 -25.02 -2.40 -22.14
C GLY A 175 -23.52 -2.42 -22.44
N LEU A 176 -22.70 -1.83 -21.53
CA LEU A 176 -21.26 -1.81 -21.65
C LEU A 176 -20.66 -3.11 -21.09
N GLU A 177 -19.61 -3.59 -21.74
CA GLU A 177 -18.90 -4.81 -21.36
C GLU A 177 -17.49 -4.49 -20.88
N ILE A 178 -16.92 -5.38 -20.05
CA ILE A 178 -15.53 -5.30 -19.61
C ILE A 178 -14.62 -5.58 -20.82
N PRO A 179 -13.65 -4.70 -21.12
CA PRO A 179 -12.76 -4.84 -22.27
C PRO A 179 -11.78 -6.02 -22.09
N LYS A 180 -11.47 -6.71 -23.18
CA LYS A 180 -10.53 -7.84 -23.22
C LYS A 180 -9.22 -7.51 -23.91
N THR A 181 -9.12 -6.34 -24.52
CA THR A 181 -7.92 -5.81 -25.15
C THR A 181 -7.82 -4.31 -24.90
N TRP A 182 -6.63 -3.75 -25.09
CA TRP A 182 -6.42 -2.30 -25.04
C TRP A 182 -7.35 -1.54 -26.01
N ASP A 183 -7.47 -2.02 -27.24
CA ASP A 183 -8.30 -1.36 -28.25
C ASP A 183 -9.79 -1.37 -27.88
N GLU A 184 -10.26 -2.43 -27.22
CA GLU A 184 -11.61 -2.47 -26.64
C GLU A 184 -11.75 -1.49 -25.47
N PHE A 185 -10.72 -1.32 -24.62
CA PHE A 185 -10.71 -0.33 -23.54
C PHE A 185 -10.80 1.11 -24.09
N ILE A 186 -10.01 1.43 -25.10
CA ILE A 186 -10.09 2.73 -25.77
C ILE A 186 -11.47 2.95 -26.42
N THR A 187 -12.01 1.92 -27.06
CA THR A 187 -13.36 1.95 -27.66
C THR A 187 -14.44 2.17 -26.59
N LEU A 188 -14.32 1.53 -25.42
CA LEU A 188 -15.21 1.74 -24.27
C LEU A 188 -15.14 3.19 -23.80
N CYS A 189 -13.95 3.73 -23.60
CA CYS A 189 -13.76 5.15 -23.22
C CYS A 189 -14.39 6.10 -24.25
N GLN A 190 -14.17 5.86 -25.54
CA GLN A 190 -14.76 6.67 -26.60
C GLN A 190 -16.28 6.57 -26.61
N THR A 191 -16.84 5.37 -26.43
CA THR A 191 -18.29 5.14 -26.37
C THR A 191 -18.94 5.95 -25.23
N ILE A 192 -18.33 5.95 -24.05
CA ILE A 192 -18.81 6.74 -22.89
C ILE A 192 -18.69 8.24 -23.19
N LYS A 193 -17.55 8.66 -23.76
CA LYS A 193 -17.31 10.06 -24.12
C LYS A 193 -18.36 10.58 -25.12
N ASP A 194 -18.71 9.80 -26.13
CA ASP A 194 -19.68 10.15 -27.17
C ASP A 194 -21.12 10.28 -26.62
N LYS A 195 -21.44 9.57 -25.53
CA LYS A 195 -22.73 9.73 -24.84
C LYS A 195 -22.81 11.08 -24.11
N GLY A 196 -21.72 11.54 -23.52
CA GLY A 196 -21.57 12.86 -22.93
C GLY A 196 -22.35 13.08 -21.63
N ASP A 197 -22.81 12.02 -20.98
CA ASP A 197 -23.55 12.07 -19.70
C ASP A 197 -22.62 11.90 -18.49
N MET A 198 -21.48 11.23 -18.66
CA MET A 198 -20.40 11.09 -17.67
C MET A 198 -19.05 11.23 -18.34
N SER A 199 -18.02 11.60 -17.58
CA SER A 199 -16.64 11.42 -18.04
C SER A 199 -16.29 9.94 -18.10
N PRO A 200 -15.56 9.46 -19.11
CA PRO A 200 -15.10 8.07 -19.15
C PRO A 200 -14.26 7.70 -17.93
N LEU A 201 -13.29 8.55 -17.59
CA LEU A 201 -12.35 8.35 -16.47
C LEU A 201 -12.35 9.57 -15.54
N VAL A 202 -12.11 9.33 -14.25
CA VAL A 202 -11.65 10.35 -13.31
C VAL A 202 -10.19 10.12 -12.96
N VAL A 203 -9.41 11.20 -12.96
CA VAL A 203 -7.96 11.21 -12.71
C VAL A 203 -7.58 12.39 -11.79
N GLY A 204 -6.78 12.11 -10.76
CA GLY A 204 -6.26 13.08 -9.80
C GLY A 204 -4.90 13.67 -10.23
N GLY A 205 -4.83 14.36 -11.38
CA GLY A 205 -3.59 14.75 -12.02
C GLY A 205 -2.81 15.89 -11.37
N SER A 206 -3.36 16.59 -10.36
CA SER A 206 -2.57 17.55 -9.57
C SER A 206 -1.56 16.84 -8.66
N ASP A 207 -1.85 15.60 -8.30
CA ASP A 207 -0.96 14.74 -7.55
C ASP A 207 -0.15 13.88 -8.54
N VAL A 208 1.06 14.33 -8.83
CA VAL A 208 1.91 13.76 -9.89
C VAL A 208 2.10 12.24 -9.76
N TRP A 209 2.11 11.72 -8.54
CA TRP A 209 2.20 10.28 -8.29
C TRP A 209 0.99 9.49 -8.83
N HIS A 210 -0.21 10.09 -8.87
CA HIS A 210 -1.40 9.44 -9.43
C HIS A 210 -1.24 9.18 -10.94
N ILE A 211 -0.62 10.11 -11.66
CA ILE A 211 -0.27 9.90 -13.08
C ILE A 211 0.72 8.77 -13.24
N GLY A 212 1.58 8.54 -12.24
CA GLY A 212 2.50 7.42 -12.22
C GLY A 212 1.81 6.07 -12.32
N PHE A 213 0.62 5.89 -11.76
CA PHE A 213 -0.13 4.63 -11.87
C PHE A 213 -0.55 4.33 -13.32
N LEU A 214 -1.05 5.35 -14.03
CA LEU A 214 -1.40 5.22 -15.45
C LEU A 214 -0.14 5.07 -16.32
N TYR A 215 0.94 5.77 -15.96
CA TYR A 215 2.22 5.61 -16.63
C TYR A 215 2.75 4.19 -16.48
N ASP A 216 2.73 3.64 -15.26
CA ASP A 216 3.22 2.29 -14.99
C ASP A 216 2.41 1.23 -15.77
N LEU A 217 1.09 1.41 -15.94
CA LEU A 217 0.25 0.56 -16.79
C LEU A 217 0.74 0.59 -18.26
N CYS A 218 0.90 1.79 -18.84
CA CYS A 218 1.33 1.91 -20.23
C CYS A 218 2.78 1.40 -20.41
N TYR A 219 3.65 1.70 -19.44
CA TYR A 219 5.03 1.24 -19.45
C TYR A 219 5.14 -0.29 -19.34
N ALA A 220 4.31 -0.92 -18.50
CA ALA A 220 4.25 -2.37 -18.42
C ALA A 220 3.80 -3.01 -19.74
N ASN A 221 2.72 -2.50 -20.33
CA ASN A 221 2.13 -3.05 -21.54
C ASN A 221 3.02 -2.85 -22.79
N ASP A 222 3.72 -1.74 -22.88
CA ASP A 222 4.45 -1.39 -24.10
C ASP A 222 5.96 -1.66 -24.02
N VAL A 223 6.52 -1.67 -22.81
CA VAL A 223 7.96 -1.83 -22.59
C VAL A 223 8.27 -3.11 -21.84
N LEU A 224 7.84 -3.23 -20.57
CA LEU A 224 8.33 -4.28 -19.67
C LEU A 224 7.95 -5.69 -20.10
N GLU A 225 6.82 -5.89 -20.76
CA GLU A 225 6.44 -7.21 -21.28
C GLU A 225 7.49 -7.77 -22.24
N SER A 226 8.04 -6.91 -23.10
CA SER A 226 9.03 -7.32 -24.11
C SER A 226 10.48 -7.09 -23.67
N ASP A 227 10.69 -6.19 -22.73
CA ASP A 227 12.01 -5.73 -22.27
C ASP A 227 11.96 -5.40 -20.76
N PRO A 228 11.94 -6.42 -19.88
CA PRO A 228 11.87 -6.20 -18.44
C PRO A 228 13.11 -5.52 -17.85
N ASP A 229 14.21 -5.48 -18.58
CA ASP A 229 15.50 -4.91 -18.18
C ASP A 229 15.78 -3.54 -18.79
N PHE A 230 14.76 -2.90 -19.39
CA PHE A 230 14.90 -1.61 -20.10
C PHE A 230 15.70 -0.56 -19.32
N ILE A 231 15.43 -0.37 -18.03
CA ILE A 231 16.16 0.62 -17.20
C ILE A 231 17.62 0.18 -16.98
N GLU A 232 17.88 -1.10 -16.78
CA GLU A 232 19.25 -1.62 -16.68
C GLU A 232 20.01 -1.42 -18.00
N GLU A 233 19.36 -1.62 -19.14
CA GLU A 233 19.93 -1.34 -20.46
C GLU A 233 20.16 0.15 -20.69
N CYS A 234 19.31 1.03 -20.15
CA CYS A 234 19.56 2.48 -20.14
C CYS A 234 20.80 2.85 -19.33
N TYR A 235 21.05 2.19 -18.19
CA TYR A 235 22.29 2.38 -17.42
C TYR A 235 23.53 1.95 -18.20
N LYS A 236 23.44 0.89 -19.01
CA LYS A 236 24.51 0.40 -19.86
C LYS A 236 24.70 1.25 -21.13
N GLY A 237 23.77 2.15 -21.44
CA GLY A 237 23.76 2.92 -22.68
C GLY A 237 23.38 2.09 -23.92
N GLU A 238 22.75 0.93 -23.72
CA GLU A 238 22.25 0.03 -24.77
C GLU A 238 20.87 0.44 -25.26
N LYS A 239 20.09 1.11 -24.41
CA LYS A 239 18.80 1.72 -24.67
C LYS A 239 18.76 3.17 -24.22
N ASP A 240 17.79 3.90 -24.70
CA ASP A 240 17.49 5.27 -24.29
C ASP A 240 15.99 5.58 -24.40
N PHE A 241 15.56 6.74 -23.91
CA PHE A 241 14.15 7.16 -23.90
C PHE A 241 13.60 7.54 -25.29
N SER A 242 14.39 7.41 -26.36
CA SER A 242 13.92 7.49 -27.75
C SER A 242 13.49 6.12 -28.31
N ASP A 243 13.58 5.05 -27.52
CA ASP A 243 13.08 3.72 -27.88
C ASP A 243 11.61 3.79 -28.30
N ALA A 244 11.26 3.05 -29.36
CA ALA A 244 9.93 3.13 -29.96
C ALA A 244 8.82 2.64 -29.01
N ASN A 245 9.07 1.59 -28.21
CA ASN A 245 8.12 1.08 -27.24
C ASN A 245 7.94 2.07 -26.08
N TYR A 246 9.04 2.73 -25.65
CA TYR A 246 8.95 3.77 -24.64
C TYR A 246 8.13 4.97 -25.11
N GLN A 247 8.37 5.46 -26.33
CA GLN A 247 7.58 6.56 -26.92
C GLN A 247 6.10 6.17 -27.11
N LYS A 248 5.85 4.89 -27.39
CA LYS A 248 4.49 4.35 -27.48
C LYS A 248 3.79 4.40 -26.13
N ALA A 249 4.45 3.98 -25.05
CA ALA A 249 3.90 4.06 -23.68
C ALA A 249 3.50 5.50 -23.30
N VAL A 250 4.33 6.49 -23.64
CA VAL A 250 4.01 7.91 -23.43
C VAL A 250 2.82 8.37 -24.28
N THR A 251 2.72 7.87 -25.52
CA THR A 251 1.61 8.17 -26.43
C THR A 251 0.29 7.56 -25.90
N ASP A 252 0.31 6.31 -25.48
CA ASP A 252 -0.84 5.61 -24.93
C ASP A 252 -1.33 6.26 -23.63
N LEU A 253 -0.41 6.69 -22.76
CA LEU A 253 -0.77 7.47 -21.57
C LEU A 253 -1.50 8.78 -21.94
N ALA A 254 -0.99 9.52 -22.96
CA ALA A 254 -1.63 10.74 -23.41
C ALA A 254 -3.03 10.45 -24.02
N GLU A 255 -3.20 9.35 -24.73
CA GLU A 255 -4.49 8.90 -25.25
C GLU A 255 -5.48 8.61 -24.11
N VAL A 256 -5.09 7.83 -23.11
CA VAL A 256 -5.93 7.52 -21.93
C VAL A 256 -6.33 8.81 -21.20
N LEU A 257 -5.39 9.72 -20.96
CA LEU A 257 -5.66 10.99 -20.30
C LEU A 257 -6.59 11.92 -21.11
N SER A 258 -6.73 11.71 -22.41
CA SER A 258 -7.70 12.42 -23.24
C SER A 258 -9.17 12.04 -22.94
N PHE A 259 -9.39 10.96 -22.20
CA PHE A 259 -10.68 10.49 -21.72
C PHE A 259 -10.98 10.89 -20.27
N ALA A 260 -10.01 11.52 -19.59
CA ALA A 260 -10.22 12.02 -18.24
C ALA A 260 -11.19 13.23 -18.21
N GLN A 261 -11.77 13.46 -17.04
CA GLN A 261 -12.67 14.60 -16.83
C GLN A 261 -11.98 15.94 -17.13
N ASP A 262 -12.77 16.95 -17.48
CA ASP A 262 -12.27 18.31 -17.66
C ASP A 262 -11.54 18.79 -16.40
N GLY A 263 -10.36 19.38 -16.57
CA GLY A 263 -9.55 19.89 -15.48
C GLY A 263 -8.77 18.83 -14.69
N TRP A 264 -8.68 17.60 -15.19
CA TRP A 264 -7.99 16.48 -14.53
C TRP A 264 -6.59 16.82 -14.00
N ALA A 265 -5.81 17.59 -14.75
CA ALA A 265 -4.46 17.99 -14.36
C ALA A 265 -4.40 18.90 -13.11
N SER A 266 -5.52 19.47 -12.71
CA SER A 266 -5.66 20.31 -11.51
C SER A 266 -6.56 19.66 -10.44
N THR A 267 -7.06 18.46 -10.69
CA THR A 267 -7.91 17.72 -9.75
C THR A 267 -7.01 16.98 -8.75
N PRO A 268 -7.17 17.22 -7.42
CA PRO A 268 -6.47 16.44 -6.40
C PRO A 268 -6.98 15.00 -6.34
N ASP A 269 -6.09 14.05 -6.00
CA ASP A 269 -6.45 12.65 -5.76
C ASP A 269 -7.57 12.51 -4.73
N ALA A 270 -7.54 13.28 -3.66
CA ALA A 270 -8.58 13.27 -2.62
C ALA A 270 -10.01 13.60 -3.14
N GLN A 271 -10.17 14.05 -4.36
CA GLN A 271 -11.47 14.35 -4.96
C GLN A 271 -12.00 13.26 -5.89
N ILE A 272 -11.16 12.33 -6.37
CA ILE A 272 -11.57 11.35 -7.40
C ILE A 272 -12.69 10.42 -6.92
N THR A 273 -12.66 9.99 -5.67
CA THR A 273 -13.73 9.20 -5.06
C THR A 273 -15.06 9.93 -5.13
N THR A 274 -15.08 11.24 -4.81
CA THR A 274 -16.28 12.07 -4.88
C THR A 274 -16.85 12.15 -6.31
N PHE A 275 -15.98 12.30 -7.32
CA PHE A 275 -16.42 12.29 -8.71
C PHE A 275 -17.04 10.95 -9.09
N PHE A 276 -16.43 9.85 -8.68
CA PHE A 276 -16.85 8.51 -9.04
C PHE A 276 -18.18 8.11 -8.40
N VAL A 277 -18.33 8.29 -7.08
CA VAL A 277 -19.55 7.89 -6.37
C VAL A 277 -20.75 8.81 -6.59
N ASN A 278 -20.55 9.99 -7.18
CA ASN A 278 -21.62 10.92 -7.55
C ASN A 278 -21.96 10.92 -9.05
N ASP A 279 -21.66 9.83 -9.74
CA ASP A 279 -22.00 9.62 -11.16
C ASP A 279 -21.42 10.71 -12.10
N MET A 280 -20.28 11.31 -11.74
CA MET A 280 -19.60 12.29 -12.60
C MET A 280 -18.60 11.60 -13.53
N SER A 281 -18.19 10.37 -13.23
CA SER A 281 -17.32 9.54 -14.04
C SER A 281 -17.80 8.08 -14.02
N ALA A 282 -17.74 7.43 -15.16
CA ALA A 282 -18.12 6.02 -15.29
C ALA A 282 -17.06 5.06 -14.73
N MET A 283 -15.80 5.47 -14.76
CA MET A 283 -14.65 4.67 -14.35
C MET A 283 -13.64 5.53 -13.57
N MET A 284 -12.88 4.86 -12.70
CA MET A 284 -11.76 5.44 -11.95
C MET A 284 -10.57 4.48 -12.04
N PHE A 285 -9.41 4.94 -12.53
CA PHE A 285 -8.18 4.17 -12.49
C PHE A 285 -7.41 4.50 -11.22
N SER A 286 -7.22 3.51 -10.36
CA SER A 286 -6.41 3.65 -9.14
C SER A 286 -6.10 2.28 -8.52
N GLY A 287 -5.49 2.26 -7.34
CA GLY A 287 -5.15 1.05 -6.62
C GLY A 287 -6.25 0.55 -5.68
N THR A 288 -6.05 -0.65 -5.15
CA THR A 288 -6.97 -1.32 -4.23
C THR A 288 -7.24 -0.53 -2.93
N HIS A 289 -6.34 0.37 -2.53
CA HIS A 289 -6.52 1.27 -1.39
C HIS A 289 -7.76 2.18 -1.51
N MET A 290 -8.27 2.37 -2.73
CA MET A 290 -9.49 3.16 -2.95
C MET A 290 -10.78 2.44 -2.54
N PHE A 291 -10.76 1.12 -2.39
CA PHE A 291 -11.97 0.36 -2.05
C PHE A 291 -12.55 0.79 -0.70
N SER A 292 -11.71 0.99 0.32
CA SER A 292 -12.15 1.50 1.62
C SER A 292 -12.75 2.90 1.50
N GLN A 293 -12.13 3.79 0.74
CA GLN A 293 -12.59 5.17 0.54
C GLN A 293 -13.94 5.22 -0.20
N ILE A 294 -14.14 4.36 -1.22
CA ILE A 294 -15.41 4.27 -1.95
C ILE A 294 -16.51 3.76 -0.99
N ASN A 295 -16.23 2.68 -0.27
CA ASN A 295 -17.20 2.08 0.66
C ASN A 295 -17.57 3.01 1.82
N GLU A 296 -16.63 3.82 2.30
CA GLU A 296 -16.88 4.83 3.33
C GLU A 296 -17.71 5.99 2.79
N ALA A 297 -17.35 6.50 1.60
CA ALA A 297 -18.04 7.65 0.99
C ALA A 297 -19.46 7.30 0.54
N ALA A 298 -19.70 6.10 0.05
CA ALA A 298 -20.98 5.65 -0.49
C ALA A 298 -21.18 4.13 -0.27
N PRO A 299 -21.63 3.70 0.92
CA PRO A 299 -21.77 2.27 1.27
C PRO A 299 -22.67 1.46 0.34
N ASP A 300 -23.65 2.11 -0.31
CA ASP A 300 -24.62 1.49 -1.20
C ASP A 300 -24.23 1.62 -2.70
N PHE A 301 -23.04 2.16 -3.00
CA PHE A 301 -22.59 2.34 -4.37
C PHE A 301 -22.06 1.02 -4.95
N GLU A 302 -22.71 0.53 -6.01
CA GLU A 302 -22.34 -0.72 -6.66
C GLU A 302 -21.25 -0.49 -7.72
N TYR A 303 -20.05 -0.95 -7.46
CA TYR A 303 -18.94 -0.90 -8.39
C TYR A 303 -18.29 -2.27 -8.58
N GLY A 304 -17.61 -2.44 -9.69
CA GLY A 304 -16.76 -3.58 -9.96
C GLY A 304 -15.32 -3.15 -10.21
N TRP A 305 -14.45 -4.10 -10.47
CA TRP A 305 -13.04 -3.86 -10.79
C TRP A 305 -12.61 -4.75 -11.95
N PHE A 306 -11.73 -4.24 -12.82
CA PHE A 306 -11.05 -5.02 -13.84
C PHE A 306 -9.63 -4.50 -14.11
N ALA A 307 -8.73 -5.40 -14.51
CA ALA A 307 -7.42 -5.05 -15.04
C ALA A 307 -7.55 -4.57 -16.48
N VAL A 308 -6.76 -3.57 -16.88
CA VAL A 308 -6.70 -3.12 -18.28
C VAL A 308 -5.73 -4.01 -19.04
N PRO A 309 -6.21 -4.78 -20.06
CA PRO A 309 -5.33 -5.65 -20.83
C PRO A 309 -4.47 -4.86 -21.81
N ASP A 310 -3.41 -5.50 -22.31
CA ASP A 310 -2.66 -5.01 -23.46
C ASP A 310 -3.40 -5.25 -24.79
N ARG A 311 -2.73 -4.99 -25.91
CA ARG A 311 -3.34 -5.17 -27.27
C ARG A 311 -3.56 -6.64 -27.65
N ASP A 312 -2.78 -7.53 -27.08
CA ASP A 312 -2.89 -8.99 -27.30
C ASP A 312 -3.85 -9.66 -26.30
N GLY A 313 -4.43 -8.89 -25.39
CA GLY A 313 -5.35 -9.36 -24.35
C GLY A 313 -4.65 -9.93 -23.11
N LYS A 314 -3.35 -9.75 -22.99
CA LYS A 314 -2.60 -10.13 -21.78
C LYS A 314 -2.81 -9.12 -20.66
N VAL A 315 -2.72 -9.59 -19.44
CA VAL A 315 -2.89 -8.78 -18.24
C VAL A 315 -1.54 -8.62 -17.56
N ASN A 316 -1.04 -7.39 -17.60
CA ASN A 316 0.20 -6.97 -16.95
C ASN A 316 -0.15 -6.11 -15.73
N LEU A 317 0.17 -6.58 -14.53
CA LEU A 317 -0.26 -5.93 -13.30
C LEU A 317 0.90 -5.43 -12.46
N LEU A 318 0.68 -4.28 -11.85
CA LEU A 318 1.44 -3.92 -10.66
C LEU A 318 1.11 -4.94 -9.58
N GLY A 319 2.13 -5.69 -9.18
CA GLY A 319 2.00 -6.81 -8.24
C GLY A 319 3.34 -7.24 -7.71
N GLY A 320 3.36 -8.39 -7.04
CA GLY A 320 4.57 -8.92 -6.41
C GLY A 320 4.85 -8.34 -5.03
N GLY A 321 6.07 -8.54 -4.54
CA GLY A 321 6.51 -8.03 -3.24
C GLY A 321 6.74 -6.52 -3.27
N THR A 322 6.78 -5.91 -2.11
CA THR A 322 7.26 -4.54 -1.95
C THR A 322 8.62 -4.55 -1.27
N ALA A 323 9.44 -3.54 -1.56
CA ALA A 323 10.69 -3.33 -0.82
C ALA A 323 10.43 -2.88 0.63
N GLY A 324 9.20 -2.44 0.94
CA GLY A 324 8.74 -2.04 2.27
C GLY A 324 8.24 -3.20 3.11
N GLY A 325 8.06 -2.95 4.41
CA GLY A 325 7.55 -3.95 5.35
C GLY A 325 8.05 -3.71 6.76
N TRP A 326 7.81 -4.68 7.66
CA TRP A 326 8.38 -4.64 9.01
C TRP A 326 9.87 -4.91 8.96
N ALA A 327 10.65 -4.11 9.63
CA ALA A 327 12.09 -4.24 9.72
C ALA A 327 12.57 -4.12 11.17
N LEU A 328 13.67 -4.80 11.48
CA LEU A 328 14.41 -4.67 12.72
C LEU A 328 15.65 -3.80 12.49
N SER A 329 15.95 -2.90 13.39
CA SER A 329 17.18 -2.11 13.30
C SER A 329 18.43 -2.97 13.49
N ALA A 330 19.52 -2.61 12.80
CA ALA A 330 20.80 -3.31 12.94
C ALA A 330 21.37 -3.20 14.39
N GLU A 331 20.99 -2.17 15.15
CA GLU A 331 21.38 -2.03 16.54
C GLU A 331 20.60 -3.00 17.43
N ALA A 332 19.26 -3.08 17.27
CA ALA A 332 18.42 -4.00 18.02
C ALA A 332 18.80 -5.46 17.75
N ALA A 333 19.14 -5.82 16.52
CA ALA A 333 19.53 -7.17 16.14
C ALA A 333 20.84 -7.67 16.78
N LYS A 334 21.65 -6.79 17.43
CA LYS A 334 22.82 -7.20 18.21
C LYS A 334 22.43 -7.90 19.51
N ASP A 335 21.20 -7.67 19.97
CA ASP A 335 20.60 -8.35 21.12
C ASP A 335 19.79 -9.55 20.61
N PRO A 336 20.22 -10.81 20.92
CA PRO A 336 19.52 -12.01 20.47
C PRO A 336 18.06 -12.09 20.94
N ASP A 337 17.75 -11.54 22.13
CA ASP A 337 16.39 -11.55 22.64
C ASP A 337 15.50 -10.55 21.86
N LYS A 338 16.02 -9.40 21.44
CA LYS A 338 15.29 -8.49 20.56
C LYS A 338 15.06 -9.07 19.17
N GLN A 339 16.04 -9.78 18.60
CA GLN A 339 15.87 -10.51 17.34
C GLN A 339 14.78 -11.58 17.48
N ALA A 340 14.82 -12.38 18.55
CA ALA A 340 13.82 -13.42 18.80
C ALA A 340 12.41 -12.83 19.02
N ALA A 341 12.31 -11.68 19.70
CA ALA A 341 11.06 -10.98 19.92
C ALA A 341 10.47 -10.43 18.59
N PHE A 342 11.31 -9.88 17.72
CA PHE A 342 10.88 -9.45 16.37
C PHE A 342 10.40 -10.63 15.51
N ASP A 343 11.13 -11.74 15.52
CA ASP A 343 10.76 -12.95 14.78
C ASP A 343 9.43 -13.53 15.31
N ALA A 344 9.23 -13.52 16.62
CA ALA A 344 7.97 -13.93 17.25
C ALA A 344 6.80 -13.01 16.84
N PHE A 345 7.02 -11.69 16.82
CA PHE A 345 6.02 -10.74 16.33
C PHE A 345 5.68 -10.98 14.87
N CYS A 346 6.66 -11.18 13.99
CA CYS A 346 6.42 -11.49 12.59
C CYS A 346 5.61 -12.77 12.44
N LYS A 347 5.98 -13.86 13.12
CA LYS A 347 5.23 -15.13 13.08
C LYS A 347 3.80 -14.98 13.58
N TYR A 348 3.56 -14.14 14.60
CA TYR A 348 2.22 -13.83 15.10
C TYR A 348 1.43 -12.98 14.10
N PHE A 349 2.01 -11.85 13.63
CA PHE A 349 1.37 -10.94 12.69
C PHE A 349 0.94 -11.68 11.42
N PHE A 350 1.85 -12.48 10.84
CA PHE A 350 1.61 -13.23 9.60
C PHE A 350 0.92 -14.58 9.79
N SER A 351 0.42 -14.87 11.01
CA SER A 351 -0.44 -16.04 11.19
C SER A 351 -1.77 -15.89 10.43
N SER A 352 -2.32 -17.00 9.96
CA SER A 352 -3.48 -17.00 9.06
C SER A 352 -4.68 -16.20 9.55
N ASP A 353 -5.00 -16.24 10.85
CA ASP A 353 -6.13 -15.52 11.43
C ASP A 353 -5.83 -14.01 11.62
N VAL A 354 -4.65 -13.64 12.16
CA VAL A 354 -4.27 -12.24 12.43
C VAL A 354 -4.04 -11.50 11.11
N TYR A 355 -3.27 -12.11 10.22
CA TYR A 355 -2.96 -11.51 8.93
C TYR A 355 -4.19 -11.44 8.01
N GLY A 356 -5.08 -12.45 8.09
CA GLY A 356 -6.35 -12.42 7.38
C GLY A 356 -7.22 -11.24 7.79
N ALA A 357 -7.38 -11.01 9.10
CA ALA A 357 -8.13 -9.86 9.62
C ALA A 357 -7.49 -8.51 9.22
N TYR A 358 -6.14 -8.44 9.21
CA TYR A 358 -5.41 -7.26 8.73
C TYR A 358 -5.65 -7.02 7.23
N CYS A 359 -5.49 -8.06 6.39
CA CYS A 359 -5.71 -7.95 4.95
C CYS A 359 -7.15 -7.55 4.61
N GLU A 360 -8.14 -8.10 5.33
CA GLU A 360 -9.55 -7.74 5.16
C GLU A 360 -9.79 -6.25 5.50
N ALA A 361 -9.28 -5.78 6.65
CA ALA A 361 -9.48 -4.40 7.09
C ALA A 361 -8.79 -3.38 6.19
N MET A 362 -7.60 -3.73 5.67
CA MET A 362 -6.76 -2.81 4.89
C MET A 362 -6.89 -3.00 3.37
N ALA A 363 -7.70 -3.96 2.90
CA ALA A 363 -7.68 -4.44 1.52
C ALA A 363 -6.23 -4.71 1.02
N ALA A 364 -5.41 -5.28 1.92
CA ALA A 364 -4.01 -5.54 1.64
C ALA A 364 -3.84 -6.84 0.83
N ILE A 365 -2.98 -6.80 -0.17
CA ILE A 365 -2.64 -7.98 -0.97
C ILE A 365 -1.80 -8.94 -0.13
N PRO A 366 -2.26 -10.19 0.09
CA PRO A 366 -1.50 -11.18 0.85
C PRO A 366 -0.13 -11.48 0.25
N THR A 367 0.88 -11.60 1.11
CA THR A 367 2.27 -11.87 0.73
C THR A 367 2.78 -13.24 1.20
N THR A 368 2.00 -13.89 2.07
CA THR A 368 2.42 -15.13 2.73
C THR A 368 2.18 -16.39 1.89
N VAL A 369 3.04 -17.40 2.10
CA VAL A 369 2.88 -18.74 1.50
C VAL A 369 1.59 -19.39 1.99
N GLU A 370 1.31 -19.27 3.30
CA GLU A 370 0.03 -19.70 3.86
C GLU A 370 -1.05 -18.66 3.49
N THR A 371 -2.11 -19.12 2.84
CA THR A 371 -3.24 -18.24 2.49
C THR A 371 -3.95 -17.77 3.75
N PRO A 372 -4.05 -16.45 3.99
CA PRO A 372 -4.71 -15.93 5.18
C PRO A 372 -6.23 -16.15 5.13
N LYS A 373 -6.83 -16.31 6.31
CA LYS A 373 -8.29 -16.44 6.46
C LYS A 373 -8.93 -15.06 6.42
N MET A 374 -9.50 -14.70 5.29
CA MET A 374 -10.15 -13.40 5.08
C MET A 374 -11.43 -13.54 4.28
N ASN A 375 -12.38 -12.62 4.51
CA ASN A 375 -13.55 -12.45 3.66
C ASN A 375 -13.23 -11.37 2.62
N SER A 376 -13.17 -11.76 1.36
CA SER A 376 -12.92 -10.82 0.28
C SER A 376 -14.22 -10.21 -0.22
N SER A 377 -14.27 -8.90 -0.45
CA SER A 377 -15.33 -8.31 -1.25
C SER A 377 -15.23 -8.83 -2.70
N GLU A 378 -16.32 -8.72 -3.45
CA GLU A 378 -16.33 -9.14 -4.87
C GLU A 378 -15.22 -8.43 -5.66
N GLN A 379 -15.03 -7.13 -5.41
CA GLN A 379 -14.00 -6.33 -6.07
C GLN A 379 -12.60 -6.79 -5.72
N PHE A 380 -12.37 -7.08 -4.43
CA PHE A 380 -11.06 -7.54 -3.98
C PHE A 380 -10.77 -8.96 -4.47
N GLN A 381 -11.79 -9.82 -4.54
CA GLN A 381 -11.64 -11.15 -5.14
C GLN A 381 -11.27 -11.07 -6.63
N ALA A 382 -11.88 -10.13 -7.37
CA ALA A 382 -11.52 -9.90 -8.77
C ALA A 382 -10.04 -9.47 -8.94
N VAL A 383 -9.50 -8.69 -7.98
CA VAL A 383 -8.07 -8.34 -7.96
C VAL A 383 -7.20 -9.57 -7.71
N LEU A 384 -7.54 -10.40 -6.72
CA LEU A 384 -6.78 -11.62 -6.41
C LEU A 384 -6.80 -12.61 -7.58
N ASP A 385 -7.97 -12.77 -8.22
CA ASP A 385 -8.12 -13.63 -9.40
C ASP A 385 -7.27 -13.12 -10.57
N ALA A 386 -7.27 -11.80 -10.80
CA ALA A 386 -6.46 -11.17 -11.84
C ALA A 386 -4.95 -11.33 -11.56
N LEU A 387 -4.51 -11.13 -10.31
CA LEU A 387 -3.10 -11.34 -9.92
C LEU A 387 -2.68 -12.80 -10.12
N SER A 388 -3.56 -13.75 -9.79
CA SER A 388 -3.29 -15.18 -9.98
C SER A 388 -3.21 -15.59 -11.45
N ALA A 389 -3.92 -14.86 -12.33
CA ALA A 389 -3.99 -15.13 -13.74
C ALA A 389 -3.11 -14.19 -14.60
N ALA A 390 -2.42 -13.23 -13.98
CA ALA A 390 -1.62 -12.25 -14.69
C ALA A 390 -0.51 -12.90 -15.53
N ASP A 391 -0.36 -12.42 -16.75
CA ASP A 391 0.71 -12.85 -17.67
C ASP A 391 2.06 -12.32 -17.22
N TYR A 392 2.08 -11.12 -16.64
CA TYR A 392 3.26 -10.47 -16.09
C TYR A 392 2.91 -9.62 -14.87
N THR A 393 3.73 -9.67 -13.83
CA THR A 393 3.65 -8.79 -12.67
C THR A 393 4.95 -8.01 -12.52
N HIS A 394 4.86 -6.73 -12.17
CA HIS A 394 6.01 -5.83 -12.04
C HIS A 394 5.88 -4.91 -10.83
N LEU A 395 6.99 -4.36 -10.38
CA LEU A 395 7.01 -3.34 -9.35
C LEU A 395 6.67 -1.96 -9.94
N MET A 396 6.18 -1.08 -9.09
CA MET A 396 6.10 0.34 -9.44
C MET A 396 7.51 0.93 -9.61
N TRP A 397 7.64 1.89 -10.47
CA TRP A 397 8.91 2.60 -10.70
C TRP A 397 9.60 3.12 -9.44
N ASN A 398 8.85 3.50 -8.41
CA ASN A 398 9.41 3.94 -7.13
C ASN A 398 9.80 2.82 -6.18
N GLN A 399 9.51 1.58 -6.54
CA GLN A 399 9.84 0.40 -5.73
C GLN A 399 10.90 -0.49 -6.40
N GLU A 400 11.34 -0.12 -7.59
CA GLU A 400 12.47 -0.78 -8.24
C GLU A 400 13.75 -0.56 -7.42
N VAL A 401 14.57 -1.59 -7.34
CA VAL A 401 15.81 -1.62 -6.55
C VAL A 401 16.95 -2.23 -7.37
N GLY A 402 18.17 -2.06 -6.88
CA GLY A 402 19.37 -2.58 -7.55
C GLY A 402 19.57 -1.94 -8.92
N ASN A 403 19.84 -2.74 -9.94
CA ASN A 403 20.17 -2.25 -11.29
C ASN A 403 19.02 -1.52 -12.01
N ARG A 404 17.80 -1.57 -11.46
CA ARG A 404 16.63 -0.88 -12.00
C ARG A 404 16.17 0.30 -11.14
N GLU A 405 16.84 0.56 -10.00
CA GLU A 405 16.53 1.72 -9.16
C GLU A 405 16.74 3.01 -9.93
N LEU A 406 15.75 3.91 -9.86
CA LEU A 406 15.81 5.19 -10.56
C LEU A 406 16.61 6.24 -9.80
N PRO A 407 17.31 7.16 -10.51
CA PRO A 407 17.90 8.32 -9.87
C PRO A 407 16.84 9.13 -9.09
N PRO A 408 17.21 9.76 -7.97
CA PRO A 408 16.33 10.65 -7.23
C PRO A 408 15.67 11.68 -8.15
N ASP A 409 14.38 11.96 -7.89
CA ASP A 409 13.55 12.92 -8.63
C ASP A 409 13.29 12.60 -10.11
N PHE A 410 13.99 11.65 -10.74
CA PHE A 410 13.80 11.29 -12.14
C PHE A 410 12.39 10.81 -12.44
N ARG A 411 11.82 10.01 -11.56
CA ARG A 411 10.43 9.53 -11.65
C ARG A 411 9.44 10.69 -11.73
N ASN A 412 9.49 11.61 -10.77
CA ASN A 412 8.59 12.76 -10.74
C ASN A 412 8.77 13.68 -11.95
N PHE A 413 10.02 13.81 -12.42
CA PHE A 413 10.31 14.54 -13.64
C PHE A 413 9.66 13.86 -14.87
N THR A 414 9.73 12.53 -14.95
CA THR A 414 9.10 11.74 -16.02
C THR A 414 7.59 11.96 -16.03
N TYR A 415 6.93 11.80 -14.89
CA TYR A 415 5.47 11.97 -14.81
C TYR A 415 5.02 13.37 -15.19
N LYS A 416 5.74 14.41 -14.76
CA LYS A 416 5.46 15.81 -15.17
C LYS A 416 5.65 16.00 -16.69
N THR A 417 6.69 15.41 -17.26
CA THR A 417 6.94 15.47 -18.71
C THR A 417 5.83 14.76 -19.49
N CYS A 418 5.32 13.63 -19.00
CA CYS A 418 4.17 12.94 -19.58
C CYS A 418 2.87 13.76 -19.47
N ILE A 419 2.64 14.47 -18.37
CA ILE A 419 1.53 15.43 -18.24
C ILE A 419 1.59 16.51 -19.32
N GLU A 420 2.80 17.07 -19.60
CA GLU A 420 2.97 18.07 -20.64
C GLU A 420 2.62 17.52 -22.04
N VAL A 421 2.94 16.23 -22.31
CA VAL A 421 2.55 15.57 -23.56
C VAL A 421 1.03 15.42 -23.64
N ALA A 422 0.39 14.92 -22.58
CA ALA A 422 -1.05 14.74 -22.54
C ALA A 422 -1.85 16.05 -22.67
N GLN A 423 -1.28 17.15 -22.20
CA GLN A 423 -1.83 18.50 -22.37
C GLN A 423 -1.53 19.14 -23.74
N GLY A 424 -0.75 18.48 -24.60
CA GLY A 424 -0.34 19.00 -25.90
C GLY A 424 0.67 20.16 -25.86
N SER A 425 1.27 20.43 -24.69
CA SER A 425 2.29 21.47 -24.53
C SER A 425 3.68 21.00 -24.96
N ARG A 426 3.87 19.70 -25.14
CA ARG A 426 5.10 19.04 -25.61
C ARG A 426 4.75 17.87 -26.51
N ASP A 427 5.52 17.64 -27.56
CA ASP A 427 5.44 16.40 -28.35
C ASP A 427 6.29 15.26 -27.74
N VAL A 428 5.97 14.00 -28.10
CA VAL A 428 6.62 12.80 -27.53
C VAL A 428 8.12 12.78 -27.79
N ALA A 429 8.58 13.20 -28.99
CA ALA A 429 10.00 13.17 -29.33
C ALA A 429 10.79 14.21 -28.48
N SER A 430 10.22 15.39 -28.28
CA SER A 430 10.78 16.42 -27.39
C SER A 430 10.80 15.97 -25.93
N ALA A 431 9.75 15.27 -25.49
CA ALA A 431 9.67 14.65 -24.15
C ALA A 431 10.80 13.63 -23.95
N SER A 432 10.93 12.68 -24.89
CA SER A 432 11.99 11.66 -24.87
C SER A 432 13.40 12.25 -24.84
N SER A 433 13.63 13.29 -25.63
CA SER A 433 14.92 14.01 -25.67
C SER A 433 15.24 14.68 -24.32
N GLU A 434 14.25 15.29 -23.67
CA GLU A 434 14.44 15.93 -22.37
C GLU A 434 14.62 14.91 -21.25
N LEU A 435 13.91 13.79 -21.30
CA LEU A 435 14.09 12.67 -20.37
C LEU A 435 15.52 12.11 -20.48
N GLN A 436 16.00 11.85 -21.71
CA GLN A 436 17.38 11.37 -21.92
C GLN A 436 18.43 12.34 -21.41
N LYS A 437 18.24 13.62 -21.62
CA LYS A 437 19.15 14.64 -21.11
C LYS A 437 19.17 14.68 -19.58
N THR A 438 17.99 14.63 -18.96
CA THR A 438 17.86 14.61 -17.49
C THR A 438 18.47 13.34 -16.91
N TRP A 439 18.25 12.18 -17.56
CA TRP A 439 18.87 10.92 -17.20
C TRP A 439 20.41 11.03 -17.20
N ASN A 440 20.98 11.51 -18.30
CA ASN A 440 22.42 11.66 -18.41
C ASN A 440 23.03 12.60 -17.35
N VAL A 441 22.28 13.62 -16.92
CA VAL A 441 22.70 14.50 -15.81
C VAL A 441 22.62 13.75 -14.48
N ALA A 442 21.53 13.02 -14.24
CA ALA A 442 21.35 12.27 -13.00
C ALA A 442 22.43 11.19 -12.81
N LEU A 443 22.86 10.54 -13.88
CA LEU A 443 23.94 9.54 -13.84
C LEU A 443 25.29 10.09 -13.39
N GLN A 444 25.51 11.40 -13.42
CA GLN A 444 26.75 12.00 -12.91
C GLN A 444 26.83 11.95 -11.38
N SER A 445 25.72 11.77 -10.71
CA SER A 445 25.63 11.77 -9.24
C SER A 445 24.92 10.54 -8.66
N PHE A 446 24.49 9.61 -9.49
CA PHE A 446 23.76 8.43 -9.03
C PHE A 446 24.28 7.15 -9.71
N ASN A 447 24.50 6.12 -8.89
CA ASN A 447 24.81 4.77 -9.32
C ASN A 447 23.86 3.80 -8.60
N PRO A 448 23.08 3.00 -9.32
CA PRO A 448 22.07 2.12 -8.72
C PRO A 448 22.68 1.08 -7.78
N THR A 449 23.89 0.59 -8.07
CA THR A 449 24.58 -0.41 -7.25
C THR A 449 25.07 0.15 -5.90
N THR A 450 25.49 1.41 -5.88
CA THR A 450 26.06 2.04 -4.67
C THR A 450 25.20 3.17 -4.11
N GLY A 451 24.23 3.67 -4.88
CA GLY A 451 23.44 4.87 -4.55
C GLY A 451 24.28 6.15 -4.54
N LEU A 452 25.53 6.09 -4.97
CA LEU A 452 26.48 7.19 -5.04
C LEU A 452 26.81 7.49 -6.49
N GLY A 453 27.28 8.69 -6.75
CA GLY A 453 27.72 9.10 -8.08
C GLY A 453 28.77 8.17 -8.67
N VAL A 454 28.78 8.10 -9.97
CA VAL A 454 29.85 7.40 -10.72
C VAL A 454 31.11 8.25 -10.58
N GLU A 455 32.17 7.70 -9.96
CA GLU A 455 33.50 8.31 -9.98
C GLU A 455 34.14 8.23 -11.37
#